data_6dc506d216274d7a8b44cb78cfbcbaec
#
_entry.id   6dc506d216274d7a8b44cb78cfbcbaec
#
_cell.length_a   1.000
_cell.length_b   1.000
_cell.length_c   1.000
_cell.angle_alpha   90.00
_cell.angle_beta   90.00
_cell.angle_gamma   90.00
#
_symmetry.space_group_name_H-M   'P 1'
#
loop_
_entity.id
_entity.type
_entity.pdbx_description
1 polymer ?
#
loop_
_entity_poly.entity_id
_entity_poly.type
_entity_poly.pdbx_seq_one_letter_code
_entity_poly.pdbx_strand_id
1 'polypeptide(L)'
;GAGEGEIARFVASWLQRMGVEVVWDEPVPGRPSVVGIVRGSGGGRSLLLNAHMDTVGVTGMQRPHEPLIEGTRLYGRGAYDMKAGLAAIMLAAAEAKKMTLRGDVILTAVADEEYASIGTQSIIKRWRADAAIVTEPTALQLCVAHKGFLWFEIVTRGTAAHGSRPDLGRDAIVKMGHVLLGLERLNQELQARPPHYLLGHGSLHASLIQGGQELSSYPERCTLQVERRTIPGETPEQVEAEVRDLLEQLHAADATFEATVRTTLQRAPFEVVPDAEIVQTVRRHATLDDAPEIVGNAAWMDAALLTAAGIPTVVFGPGGAGAHAVVEWSDLQQLKKCSAVLVNTLREFCA
;
A
#
# COMPACT_ATOMS: atom_id res chain seq x y z
N GLY A 1 6.66 15.36 -3.80
CA GLY A 1 8.11 15.20 -3.62
C GLY A 1 8.87 15.55 -4.89
N ALA A 2 10.19 15.71 -4.78
CA ALA A 2 11.05 16.01 -5.93
C ALA A 2 11.32 14.78 -6.83
N GLY A 3 10.67 13.65 -6.58
CA GLY A 3 10.87 12.37 -7.25
C GLY A 3 12.01 11.53 -6.65
N GLU A 4 12.15 10.31 -7.13
CA GLU A 4 13.06 9.30 -6.57
C GLU A 4 14.47 9.31 -7.20
N GLY A 5 14.76 10.25 -8.12
CA GLY A 5 15.96 10.26 -8.93
C GLY A 5 17.29 10.17 -8.16
N GLU A 6 17.41 10.82 -7.00
CA GLU A 6 18.65 10.78 -6.20
C GLU A 6 18.85 9.42 -5.53
N ILE A 7 17.83 8.93 -4.84
CA ILE A 7 17.91 7.62 -4.18
C ILE A 7 18.03 6.49 -5.19
N ALA A 8 17.36 6.57 -6.34
CA ALA A 8 17.50 5.59 -7.41
C ALA A 8 18.94 5.53 -7.94
N ARG A 9 19.60 6.68 -8.16
CA ARG A 9 21.03 6.72 -8.53
C ARG A 9 21.93 6.11 -7.46
N PHE A 10 21.62 6.37 -6.19
CA PHE A 10 22.37 5.76 -5.09
C PHE A 10 22.22 4.23 -5.10
N VAL A 11 20.99 3.71 -5.16
CA VAL A 11 20.69 2.28 -5.20
C VAL A 11 21.37 1.62 -6.40
N ALA A 12 21.19 2.18 -7.60
CA ALA A 12 21.79 1.65 -8.83
C ALA A 12 23.32 1.59 -8.74
N SER A 13 23.96 2.68 -8.33
CA SER A 13 25.42 2.77 -8.20
C SER A 13 25.95 1.80 -7.14
N TRP A 14 25.24 1.64 -6.03
CA TRP A 14 25.64 0.70 -4.98
C TRP A 14 25.55 -0.75 -5.47
N LEU A 15 24.44 -1.15 -6.12
CA LEU A 15 24.25 -2.49 -6.69
C LEU A 15 25.31 -2.81 -7.76
N GLN A 16 25.61 -1.85 -8.64
CA GLN A 16 26.66 -2.01 -9.65
C GLN A 16 28.05 -2.25 -9.03
N ARG A 17 28.40 -1.51 -7.95
CA ARG A 17 29.65 -1.76 -7.21
C ARG A 17 29.71 -3.14 -6.58
N MET A 18 28.54 -3.71 -6.20
CA MET A 18 28.45 -5.08 -5.69
C MET A 18 28.42 -6.13 -6.82
N GLY A 19 28.54 -5.73 -8.08
CA GLY A 19 28.55 -6.63 -9.24
C GLY A 19 27.18 -7.14 -9.65
N VAL A 20 26.10 -6.52 -9.17
CA VAL A 20 24.70 -6.83 -9.56
C VAL A 20 24.39 -6.13 -10.88
N GLU A 21 23.74 -6.85 -11.81
CA GLU A 21 23.20 -6.27 -13.05
C GLU A 21 22.09 -5.28 -12.70
N VAL A 22 22.09 -4.09 -13.31
CA VAL A 22 21.11 -3.04 -12.99
C VAL A 22 20.37 -2.62 -14.24
N VAL A 23 19.04 -2.58 -14.15
CA VAL A 23 18.14 -2.00 -15.14
C VAL A 23 17.42 -0.80 -14.54
N TRP A 24 17.41 0.31 -15.29
CA TRP A 24 16.66 1.52 -14.97
C TRP A 24 15.28 1.43 -15.57
N ASP A 25 14.23 1.62 -14.76
CA ASP A 25 12.82 1.63 -15.18
C ASP A 25 12.18 2.96 -14.79
N GLU A 26 11.83 3.77 -15.76
CA GLU A 26 11.30 5.13 -15.55
C GLU A 26 10.00 5.30 -16.34
N PRO A 27 8.88 4.75 -15.83
CA PRO A 27 7.59 4.82 -16.52
C PRO A 27 7.02 6.25 -16.60
N VAL A 28 7.43 7.11 -15.68
CA VAL A 28 7.09 8.54 -15.65
C VAL A 28 8.38 9.34 -15.46
N PRO A 29 8.62 10.38 -16.27
CA PRO A 29 9.83 11.21 -16.17
C PRO A 29 10.04 11.73 -14.73
N GLY A 30 11.25 11.55 -14.19
CA GLY A 30 11.63 11.94 -12.84
C GLY A 30 11.17 10.96 -11.73
N ARG A 31 10.49 9.86 -12.08
CA ARG A 31 10.00 8.84 -11.14
C ARG A 31 10.61 7.47 -11.45
N PRO A 32 11.94 7.30 -11.35
CA PRO A 32 12.59 6.04 -11.69
C PRO A 32 12.44 4.99 -10.60
N SER A 33 12.36 3.73 -11.04
CA SER A 33 12.59 2.53 -10.26
C SER A 33 13.91 1.88 -10.68
N VAL A 34 14.49 1.06 -9.81
CA VAL A 34 15.74 0.35 -10.09
C VAL A 34 15.51 -1.15 -9.95
N VAL A 35 15.88 -1.92 -10.96
CA VAL A 35 15.85 -3.38 -10.91
C VAL A 35 17.29 -3.90 -10.85
N GLY A 36 17.62 -4.61 -9.77
CA GLY A 36 18.87 -5.34 -9.61
C GLY A 36 18.69 -6.81 -9.91
N ILE A 37 19.57 -7.43 -10.69
CA ILE A 37 19.43 -8.83 -11.09
C ILE A 37 20.70 -9.61 -10.76
N VAL A 38 20.55 -10.70 -10.01
CA VAL A 38 21.55 -11.72 -9.83
C VAL A 38 21.11 -12.95 -10.59
N ARG A 39 21.79 -13.26 -11.69
CA ARG A 39 21.45 -14.40 -12.53
C ARG A 39 21.86 -15.71 -11.87
N GLY A 40 20.93 -16.66 -11.80
CA GLY A 40 21.20 -18.05 -11.47
C GLY A 40 21.77 -18.81 -12.67
N SER A 41 22.20 -20.04 -12.43
CA SER A 41 22.69 -20.93 -13.49
C SER A 41 21.59 -21.59 -14.33
N GLY A 42 20.34 -21.37 -13.97
CA GLY A 42 19.15 -21.92 -14.62
C GLY A 42 18.58 -23.17 -13.96
N GLY A 43 17.26 -23.34 -14.09
CA GLY A 43 16.52 -24.49 -13.57
C GLY A 43 16.16 -24.45 -12.08
N GLY A 44 16.45 -23.36 -11.38
CA GLY A 44 15.96 -23.05 -10.04
C GLY A 44 14.80 -22.04 -10.07
N ARG A 45 14.17 -21.83 -8.93
CA ARG A 45 13.08 -20.83 -8.78
C ARG A 45 13.64 -19.44 -8.57
N SER A 46 13.00 -18.46 -9.17
CA SER A 46 13.32 -17.07 -9.05
C SER A 46 12.60 -16.41 -7.86
N LEU A 47 13.27 -15.48 -7.18
CA LEU A 47 12.68 -14.72 -6.07
C LEU A 47 12.82 -13.21 -6.30
N LEU A 48 11.69 -12.50 -6.21
CA LEU A 48 11.63 -11.05 -6.29
C LEU A 48 11.62 -10.46 -4.87
N LEU A 49 12.52 -9.53 -4.62
CA LEU A 49 12.58 -8.73 -3.40
C LEU A 49 12.16 -7.30 -3.73
N ASN A 50 11.10 -6.81 -3.10
CA ASN A 50 10.52 -5.49 -3.39
C ASN A 50 10.61 -4.56 -2.19
N ALA A 51 10.94 -3.28 -2.46
CA ALA A 51 10.87 -2.18 -1.52
C ALA A 51 10.67 -0.85 -2.25
N HIS A 52 9.88 0.07 -1.68
CA HIS A 52 9.76 1.40 -2.25
C HIS A 52 10.86 2.36 -1.78
N MET A 53 11.10 3.39 -2.60
CA MET A 53 12.14 4.41 -2.37
C MET A 53 11.58 5.74 -1.89
N ASP A 54 10.34 6.03 -2.23
CA ASP A 54 9.65 7.27 -1.85
C ASP A 54 9.29 7.30 -0.36
N THR A 55 8.79 8.41 0.08
CA THR A 55 8.30 8.63 1.44
C THR A 55 7.19 9.67 1.42
N VAL A 56 6.33 9.66 2.41
CA VAL A 56 5.42 10.77 2.67
C VAL A 56 6.17 12.06 3.04
N GLY A 57 5.43 13.16 3.12
CA GLY A 57 5.97 14.48 3.46
C GLY A 57 6.59 14.55 4.86
N VAL A 58 7.32 15.63 5.11
CA VAL A 58 8.11 15.87 6.33
C VAL A 58 7.56 16.99 7.21
N THR A 59 6.34 17.45 6.96
CA THR A 59 5.73 18.55 7.70
C THR A 59 5.72 18.28 9.21
N GLY A 60 6.27 19.19 9.99
CA GLY A 60 6.36 19.08 11.44
C GLY A 60 7.54 18.27 11.98
N MET A 61 8.31 17.59 11.13
CA MET A 61 9.50 16.86 11.56
C MET A 61 10.70 17.79 11.77
N GLN A 62 11.50 17.48 12.80
CA GLN A 62 12.80 18.11 13.00
C GLN A 62 13.87 17.24 12.34
N ARG A 63 14.72 17.87 11.48
CA ARG A 63 15.85 17.20 10.80
C ARG A 63 15.48 15.89 10.09
N PRO A 64 14.43 15.86 9.25
CA PRO A 64 13.90 14.61 8.68
C PRO A 64 14.90 13.82 7.84
N HIS A 65 15.90 14.49 7.27
CA HIS A 65 16.91 13.91 6.38
C HIS A 65 18.33 13.85 7.00
N GLU A 66 18.45 14.17 8.28
CA GLU A 66 19.71 14.00 9.03
C GLU A 66 19.60 12.72 9.87
N PRO A 67 20.26 11.61 9.47
CA PRO A 67 20.13 10.35 10.19
C PRO A 67 20.79 10.46 11.58
N LEU A 68 20.04 10.07 12.61
CA LEU A 68 20.50 10.01 13.99
C LEU A 68 20.40 8.57 14.49
N ILE A 69 21.50 8.04 15.04
CA ILE A 69 21.49 6.72 15.68
C ILE A 69 21.59 6.89 17.21
N GLU A 70 20.58 6.38 17.91
CA GLU A 70 20.56 6.30 19.37
C GLU A 70 20.32 4.85 19.80
N GLY A 71 21.34 4.23 20.36
CA GLY A 71 21.29 2.80 20.68
C GLY A 71 21.11 1.94 19.42
N THR A 72 19.98 1.25 19.31
CA THR A 72 19.61 0.43 18.15
C THR A 72 18.67 1.15 17.17
N ARG A 73 18.28 2.40 17.45
CA ARG A 73 17.30 3.15 16.66
C ARG A 73 17.97 4.09 15.69
N LEU A 74 17.61 3.98 14.43
CA LEU A 74 17.97 4.93 13.37
C LEU A 74 16.76 5.84 13.11
N TYR A 75 16.88 7.11 13.45
CA TYR A 75 15.84 8.13 13.23
C TYR A 75 16.02 8.82 11.89
N GLY A 76 14.90 9.14 11.24
CA GLY A 76 14.80 9.89 9.99
C GLY A 76 13.57 9.49 9.20
N ARG A 77 13.08 10.39 8.31
CA ARG A 77 11.96 10.07 7.42
C ARG A 77 12.34 8.94 6.46
N GLY A 78 11.46 7.93 6.35
CA GLY A 78 11.67 6.74 5.56
C GLY A 78 12.62 5.72 6.22
N ALA A 79 13.11 5.96 7.45
CA ALA A 79 13.94 4.98 8.13
C ALA A 79 13.17 3.70 8.43
N TYR A 80 11.92 3.83 8.86
CA TYR A 80 11.00 2.73 9.13
C TYR A 80 10.21 2.32 7.89
N ASP A 81 9.62 3.29 7.22
CA ASP A 81 8.74 3.13 6.06
C ASP A 81 9.43 3.69 4.79
N MET A 82 10.10 2.83 3.93
CA MET A 82 10.54 1.46 4.26
C MET A 82 12.03 1.27 3.90
N LYS A 83 12.88 2.33 4.05
CA LYS A 83 14.31 2.25 3.62
C LYS A 83 15.15 1.24 4.42
N ALA A 84 14.73 0.85 5.64
CA ALA A 84 15.35 -0.28 6.33
C ALA A 84 15.10 -1.60 5.57
N GLY A 85 13.89 -1.81 5.06
CA GLY A 85 13.55 -2.92 4.18
C GLY A 85 14.36 -2.86 2.87
N LEU A 86 14.44 -1.68 2.25
CA LEU A 86 15.25 -1.47 1.04
C LEU A 86 16.73 -1.82 1.29
N ALA A 87 17.31 -1.38 2.41
CA ALA A 87 18.68 -1.73 2.76
C ALA A 87 18.86 -3.25 2.95
N ALA A 88 17.88 -3.92 3.58
CA ALA A 88 17.93 -5.37 3.78
C ALA A 88 17.94 -6.13 2.45
N ILE A 89 17.10 -5.75 1.47
CA ILE A 89 17.11 -6.41 0.14
C ILE A 89 18.36 -6.09 -0.66
N MET A 90 18.91 -4.89 -0.55
CA MET A 90 20.19 -4.54 -1.19
C MET A 90 21.33 -5.44 -0.66
N LEU A 91 21.44 -5.59 0.66
CA LEU A 91 22.42 -6.48 1.29
C LEU A 91 22.19 -7.94 0.86
N ALA A 92 20.95 -8.40 0.82
CA ALA A 92 20.61 -9.76 0.39
C ALA A 92 21.02 -10.02 -1.08
N ALA A 93 20.80 -9.05 -1.98
CA ALA A 93 21.22 -9.15 -3.38
C ALA A 93 22.75 -9.19 -3.54
N ALA A 94 23.49 -8.39 -2.74
CA ALA A 94 24.95 -8.41 -2.73
C ALA A 94 25.51 -9.75 -2.22
N GLU A 95 24.90 -10.35 -1.21
CA GLU A 95 25.27 -11.69 -0.71
C GLU A 95 24.89 -12.77 -1.73
N ALA A 96 23.74 -12.67 -2.39
CA ALA A 96 23.33 -13.60 -3.44
C ALA A 96 24.35 -13.68 -4.59
N LYS A 97 25.01 -12.55 -4.92
CA LYS A 97 26.06 -12.51 -5.94
C LYS A 97 27.26 -13.41 -5.63
N LYS A 98 27.47 -13.74 -4.36
CA LYS A 98 28.57 -14.61 -3.90
C LYS A 98 28.15 -16.08 -3.82
N MET A 99 26.85 -16.39 -4.09
CA MET A 99 26.29 -17.74 -4.00
C MET A 99 26.25 -18.41 -5.37
N THR A 100 26.19 -19.74 -5.37
CA THR A 100 25.88 -20.53 -6.55
C THR A 100 24.39 -20.84 -6.49
N LEU A 101 23.58 -19.98 -7.11
CA LEU A 101 22.12 -20.14 -7.20
C LEU A 101 21.73 -20.69 -8.56
N ARG A 102 20.63 -21.42 -8.62
CA ARG A 102 20.04 -21.90 -9.89
C ARG A 102 18.98 -20.95 -10.40
N GLY A 103 18.18 -20.35 -9.52
CA GLY A 103 17.17 -19.36 -9.85
C GLY A 103 17.69 -17.94 -9.78
N ASP A 104 17.03 -17.04 -10.50
CA ASP A 104 17.35 -15.60 -10.49
C ASP A 104 16.87 -14.93 -9.20
N VAL A 105 17.66 -13.96 -8.70
CA VAL A 105 17.24 -13.03 -7.67
C VAL A 105 16.99 -11.68 -8.32
N ILE A 106 15.79 -11.13 -8.15
CA ILE A 106 15.34 -9.89 -8.73
C ILE A 106 15.05 -8.91 -7.58
N LEU A 107 15.87 -7.89 -7.42
CA LEU A 107 15.59 -6.78 -6.50
C LEU A 107 14.84 -5.69 -7.25
N THR A 108 13.77 -5.16 -6.67
CA THR A 108 13.02 -4.02 -7.21
C THR A 108 12.93 -2.93 -6.17
N ALA A 109 13.66 -1.83 -6.38
CA ALA A 109 13.53 -0.59 -5.63
C ALA A 109 12.58 0.33 -6.41
N VAL A 110 11.35 0.46 -5.95
CA VAL A 110 10.26 1.04 -6.74
C VAL A 110 9.92 2.46 -6.31
N ALA A 111 9.31 3.21 -7.23
CA ALA A 111 8.84 4.57 -7.03
C ALA A 111 7.35 4.61 -6.73
N ASP A 112 6.93 5.64 -5.93
CA ASP A 112 5.54 6.09 -5.82
C ASP A 112 4.59 5.11 -5.13
N GLU A 113 5.07 4.28 -4.23
CA GLU A 113 4.20 3.38 -3.46
C GLU A 113 3.20 4.17 -2.62
N GLU A 114 3.66 5.23 -1.97
CA GLU A 114 2.90 6.10 -1.05
C GLU A 114 1.75 6.89 -1.72
N TYR A 115 1.59 6.76 -3.05
CA TYR A 115 0.50 7.44 -3.75
C TYR A 115 -0.19 6.56 -4.81
N ALA A 116 0.52 6.19 -5.88
CA ALA A 116 -0.10 5.51 -7.03
C ALA A 116 0.63 4.22 -7.45
N SER A 117 1.75 3.87 -6.81
CA SER A 117 2.54 2.65 -7.08
C SER A 117 2.94 2.46 -8.55
N ILE A 118 3.25 3.57 -9.24
CA ILE A 118 3.60 3.53 -10.68
C ILE A 118 4.80 2.63 -10.95
N GLY A 119 5.74 2.54 -9.98
CA GLY A 119 6.92 1.70 -10.07
C GLY A 119 6.55 0.22 -10.13
N THR A 120 5.88 -0.31 -9.12
CA THR A 120 5.48 -1.72 -9.08
C THR A 120 4.53 -2.08 -10.22
N GLN A 121 3.61 -1.17 -10.60
CA GLN A 121 2.77 -1.36 -11.79
C GLN A 121 3.57 -1.49 -13.10
N SER A 122 4.71 -0.81 -13.23
CA SER A 122 5.63 -0.98 -14.37
C SER A 122 6.38 -2.29 -14.29
N ILE A 123 6.92 -2.61 -13.10
CA ILE A 123 7.70 -3.82 -12.85
C ILE A 123 6.92 -5.08 -13.21
N ILE A 124 5.68 -5.23 -12.74
CA ILE A 124 4.86 -6.42 -12.98
C ILE A 124 4.46 -6.64 -14.45
N LYS A 125 4.63 -5.64 -15.34
CA LYS A 125 4.43 -5.82 -16.79
C LYS A 125 5.61 -6.51 -17.47
N ARG A 126 6.81 -6.36 -16.93
CA ARG A 126 8.07 -6.75 -17.56
C ARG A 126 8.79 -7.87 -16.83
N TRP A 127 8.58 -7.99 -15.52
CA TRP A 127 9.28 -8.93 -14.68
C TRP A 127 8.34 -9.97 -14.08
N ARG A 128 8.81 -11.20 -13.98
CA ARG A 128 8.12 -12.31 -13.32
C ARG A 128 9.09 -13.04 -12.40
N ALA A 129 8.55 -13.60 -11.35
CA ALA A 129 9.28 -14.47 -10.42
C ALA A 129 8.33 -15.55 -9.91
N ASP A 130 8.90 -16.63 -9.39
CA ASP A 130 8.12 -17.74 -8.83
C ASP A 130 7.53 -17.38 -7.45
N ALA A 131 8.13 -16.41 -6.77
CA ALA A 131 7.59 -15.79 -5.55
C ALA A 131 8.17 -14.39 -5.32
N ALA A 132 7.60 -13.66 -4.35
CA ALA A 132 8.11 -12.35 -3.94
C ALA A 132 8.08 -12.15 -2.42
N ILE A 133 8.97 -11.28 -1.95
CA ILE A 133 8.96 -10.74 -0.59
C ILE A 133 8.92 -9.22 -0.70
N VAL A 134 7.92 -8.59 -0.09
CA VAL A 134 7.85 -7.14 0.10
C VAL A 134 8.36 -6.83 1.50
N THR A 135 9.34 -5.92 1.62
CA THR A 135 10.02 -5.70 2.91
C THR A 135 9.48 -4.52 3.70
N GLU A 136 8.16 -4.30 3.60
CA GLU A 136 7.43 -3.39 4.48
C GLU A 136 7.58 -3.76 5.96
N PRO A 137 7.48 -2.79 6.88
CA PRO A 137 7.68 -3.04 8.28
C PRO A 137 6.66 -4.00 8.89
N THR A 138 7.12 -5.16 9.34
CA THR A 138 6.29 -6.17 10.01
C THR A 138 6.81 -6.57 11.38
N ALA A 139 7.87 -5.90 11.87
CA ALA A 139 8.59 -6.30 13.08
C ALA A 139 9.02 -7.79 13.04
N LEU A 140 9.45 -8.28 11.87
CA LEU A 140 9.85 -9.66 11.57
C LEU A 140 8.70 -10.68 11.70
N GLN A 141 7.44 -10.24 11.68
CA GLN A 141 6.29 -11.12 11.57
C GLN A 141 5.95 -11.40 10.10
N LEU A 142 5.24 -12.51 9.84
CA LEU A 142 4.82 -12.92 8.50
C LEU A 142 3.46 -12.30 8.17
N CYS A 143 3.44 -11.19 7.45
CA CYS A 143 2.19 -10.60 7.00
C CYS A 143 1.73 -11.29 5.70
N VAL A 144 0.61 -11.99 5.79
CA VAL A 144 0.02 -12.80 4.70
C VAL A 144 -1.27 -12.20 4.15
N ALA A 145 -1.76 -11.11 4.74
CA ALA A 145 -2.95 -10.42 4.28
C ALA A 145 -2.88 -8.92 4.62
N HIS A 146 -3.40 -8.06 3.74
CA HIS A 146 -3.63 -6.66 4.06
C HIS A 146 -4.91 -6.14 3.39
N LYS A 147 -5.45 -5.03 3.95
CA LYS A 147 -6.65 -4.41 3.40
C LYS A 147 -6.36 -3.74 2.06
N GLY A 148 -7.41 -3.71 1.22
CA GLY A 148 -7.49 -2.84 0.06
C GLY A 148 -8.29 -1.58 0.36
N PHE A 149 -8.50 -0.74 -0.65
CA PHE A 149 -9.38 0.42 -0.51
C PHE A 149 -9.95 0.88 -1.85
N LEU A 150 -11.09 1.58 -1.75
CA LEU A 150 -11.68 2.36 -2.84
C LEU A 150 -11.94 3.77 -2.34
N TRP A 151 -11.65 4.74 -3.19
CA TRP A 151 -12.04 6.13 -2.98
C TRP A 151 -13.17 6.50 -3.92
N PHE A 152 -14.21 7.12 -3.36
CA PHE A 152 -15.36 7.57 -4.10
C PHE A 152 -15.52 9.07 -4.01
N GLU A 153 -15.99 9.67 -5.09
CA GLU A 153 -16.57 11.00 -5.09
C GLU A 153 -18.09 10.84 -5.26
N ILE A 154 -18.86 11.32 -4.30
CA ILE A 154 -20.31 11.38 -4.35
C ILE A 154 -20.70 12.84 -4.50
N VAL A 155 -21.55 13.14 -5.47
CA VAL A 155 -22.04 14.50 -5.73
C VAL A 155 -23.56 14.49 -5.64
N THR A 156 -24.12 15.28 -4.71
CA THR A 156 -25.55 15.57 -4.67
C THR A 156 -25.85 16.87 -5.41
N ARG A 157 -26.99 16.93 -6.08
CA ARG A 157 -27.45 18.08 -6.83
C ARG A 157 -28.68 18.71 -6.20
N GLY A 158 -28.74 20.01 -6.29
CA GLY A 158 -29.86 20.83 -5.88
C GLY A 158 -30.22 21.85 -6.97
N THR A 159 -30.92 22.89 -6.58
CA THR A 159 -31.27 24.00 -7.46
C THR A 159 -30.95 25.32 -6.73
N ALA A 160 -30.05 26.12 -7.30
CA ALA A 160 -29.72 27.42 -6.73
C ALA A 160 -30.93 28.36 -6.77
N ALA A 161 -31.20 29.01 -5.66
CA ALA A 161 -32.23 30.03 -5.54
C ALA A 161 -31.91 30.97 -4.36
N HIS A 162 -32.50 32.15 -4.36
CA HIS A 162 -32.41 33.03 -3.19
C HIS A 162 -32.99 32.37 -1.95
N GLY A 163 -32.35 32.50 -0.79
CA GLY A 163 -32.73 31.82 0.44
C GLY A 163 -34.18 32.09 0.93
N SER A 164 -34.81 33.18 0.46
CA SER A 164 -36.25 33.48 0.67
C SER A 164 -37.20 32.73 -0.29
N ARG A 165 -36.68 31.95 -1.26
CA ARG A 165 -37.47 31.27 -2.28
C ARG A 165 -37.41 29.74 -2.11
N PRO A 166 -37.98 29.17 -1.01
CA PRO A 166 -38.03 27.73 -0.79
C PRO A 166 -38.86 26.98 -1.83
N ASP A 167 -39.71 27.70 -2.56
CA ASP A 167 -40.52 27.18 -3.66
C ASP A 167 -39.68 26.86 -4.93
N LEU A 168 -38.51 27.48 -5.08
CA LEU A 168 -37.60 27.30 -6.23
C LEU A 168 -36.31 26.54 -5.86
N GLY A 169 -35.80 26.76 -4.64
CA GLY A 169 -34.55 26.18 -4.21
C GLY A 169 -34.65 24.69 -3.84
N ARG A 170 -33.58 23.94 -4.14
CA ARG A 170 -33.36 22.58 -3.63
C ARG A 170 -31.97 22.52 -3.04
N ASP A 171 -31.88 22.10 -1.78
CA ASP A 171 -30.64 22.15 -1.00
C ASP A 171 -29.80 20.88 -1.20
N ALA A 172 -28.70 20.99 -1.95
CA ALA A 172 -27.78 19.89 -2.18
C ALA A 172 -27.06 19.45 -0.90
N ILE A 173 -26.83 20.37 0.07
CA ILE A 173 -26.17 20.01 1.34
C ILE A 173 -27.10 19.15 2.20
N VAL A 174 -28.40 19.51 2.27
CA VAL A 174 -29.39 18.68 2.98
C VAL A 174 -29.51 17.31 2.33
N LYS A 175 -29.50 17.22 0.99
CA LYS A 175 -29.48 15.93 0.28
C LYS A 175 -28.24 15.10 0.63
N MET A 176 -27.07 15.73 0.76
CA MET A 176 -25.85 15.06 1.19
C MET A 176 -25.94 14.56 2.63
N GLY A 177 -26.69 15.22 3.50
CA GLY A 177 -26.97 14.75 4.85
C GLY A 177 -27.63 13.35 4.87
N HIS A 178 -28.55 13.08 3.93
CA HIS A 178 -29.14 11.74 3.79
C HIS A 178 -28.14 10.70 3.32
N VAL A 179 -27.21 11.07 2.43
CA VAL A 179 -26.11 10.20 2.00
C VAL A 179 -25.21 9.85 3.19
N LEU A 180 -24.80 10.84 4.01
CA LEU A 180 -23.96 10.61 5.19
C LEU A 180 -24.58 9.63 6.18
N LEU A 181 -25.88 9.78 6.48
CA LEU A 181 -26.61 8.84 7.33
C LEU A 181 -26.73 7.44 6.71
N GLY A 182 -26.86 7.35 5.39
CA GLY A 182 -26.84 6.08 4.68
C GLY A 182 -25.49 5.38 4.73
N LEU A 183 -24.40 6.13 4.54
CA LEU A 183 -23.04 5.62 4.65
C LEU A 183 -22.70 5.15 6.07
N GLU A 184 -23.20 5.86 7.10
CA GLU A 184 -23.05 5.42 8.49
C GLU A 184 -23.74 4.06 8.73
N ARG A 185 -24.98 3.88 8.24
CA ARG A 185 -25.68 2.60 8.32
C ARG A 185 -24.92 1.50 7.57
N LEU A 186 -24.47 1.78 6.35
CA LEU A 186 -23.66 0.82 5.58
C LEU A 186 -22.41 0.41 6.35
N ASN A 187 -21.70 1.36 7.00
CA ASN A 187 -20.56 1.02 7.83
C ASN A 187 -20.91 0.14 9.03
N GLN A 188 -22.07 0.36 9.66
CA GLN A 188 -22.58 -0.52 10.74
C GLN A 188 -22.87 -1.93 10.22
N GLU A 189 -23.47 -2.04 9.03
CA GLU A 189 -23.71 -3.34 8.36
C GLU A 189 -22.40 -4.07 8.05
N LEU A 190 -21.36 -3.36 7.61
CA LEU A 190 -20.04 -3.94 7.40
C LEU A 190 -19.45 -4.53 8.67
N GLN A 191 -19.64 -3.86 9.83
CA GLN A 191 -19.19 -4.38 11.12
C GLN A 191 -20.01 -5.60 11.60
N ALA A 192 -21.19 -5.83 11.06
CA ALA A 192 -22.03 -6.99 11.36
C ALA A 192 -21.74 -8.21 10.46
N ARG A 193 -21.00 -8.03 9.36
CA ARG A 193 -20.61 -9.14 8.47
C ARG A 193 -19.57 -10.05 9.14
N PRO A 194 -19.39 -11.29 8.67
CA PRO A 194 -18.29 -12.13 9.16
C PRO A 194 -16.93 -11.45 8.98
N PRO A 195 -16.08 -11.39 10.01
CA PRO A 195 -14.77 -10.77 9.90
C PRO A 195 -13.78 -11.67 9.14
N HIS A 196 -12.84 -11.07 8.47
CA HIS A 196 -11.64 -11.77 8.04
C HIS A 196 -10.77 -12.12 9.25
N TYR A 197 -10.23 -13.34 9.31
CA TYR A 197 -9.55 -13.89 10.50
C TYR A 197 -8.31 -13.09 10.98
N LEU A 198 -7.64 -12.35 10.08
CA LEU A 198 -6.50 -11.49 10.41
C LEU A 198 -6.81 -9.98 10.35
N LEU A 199 -7.77 -9.57 9.52
CA LEU A 199 -7.99 -8.16 9.17
C LEU A 199 -9.24 -7.57 9.82
N GLY A 200 -10.07 -8.42 10.46
CA GLY A 200 -11.36 -7.99 10.97
C GLY A 200 -12.32 -7.61 9.83
N HIS A 201 -13.03 -6.51 10.00
CA HIS A 201 -14.05 -6.06 9.05
C HIS A 201 -13.49 -5.01 8.06
N GLY A 202 -14.15 -4.88 6.92
CA GLY A 202 -14.07 -3.68 6.09
C GLY A 202 -14.60 -2.46 6.84
N SER A 203 -14.30 -1.26 6.37
CA SER A 203 -14.78 -0.02 6.99
C SER A 203 -15.02 1.05 5.96
N LEU A 204 -15.86 2.03 6.29
CA LEU A 204 -16.19 3.15 5.44
C LEU A 204 -16.19 4.44 6.25
N HIS A 205 -15.59 5.50 5.72
CA HIS A 205 -15.67 6.82 6.32
C HIS A 205 -15.69 7.95 5.29
N ALA A 206 -16.33 9.05 5.66
CA ALA A 206 -16.33 10.28 4.90
C ALA A 206 -15.03 11.06 5.20
N SER A 207 -14.30 11.43 4.15
CA SER A 207 -12.98 12.07 4.29
C SER A 207 -13.04 13.58 4.12
N LEU A 208 -13.70 14.07 3.06
CA LEU A 208 -13.81 15.48 2.74
C LEU A 208 -15.21 15.80 2.26
N ILE A 209 -15.73 16.97 2.65
CA ILE A 209 -17.03 17.47 2.19
C ILE A 209 -16.92 18.95 1.82
N GLN A 210 -17.56 19.32 0.70
CA GLN A 210 -17.62 20.71 0.26
C GLN A 210 -18.97 20.98 -0.42
N GLY A 211 -19.63 22.07 -0.03
CA GLY A 211 -20.90 22.51 -0.64
C GLY A 211 -21.24 23.96 -0.30
N GLY A 212 -22.08 24.57 -1.16
CA GLY A 212 -22.49 25.95 -1.02
C GLY A 212 -21.46 26.99 -1.44
N GLN A 213 -21.91 28.24 -1.59
CA GLN A 213 -21.07 29.38 -1.97
C GLN A 213 -21.27 30.58 -1.04
N GLU A 214 -22.51 30.83 -0.59
CA GLU A 214 -22.88 31.95 0.28
C GLU A 214 -24.09 31.61 1.15
N LEU A 215 -24.31 32.40 2.22
CA LEU A 215 -25.37 32.11 3.21
C LEU A 215 -26.79 32.37 2.71
N SER A 216 -26.98 33.24 1.72
CA SER A 216 -28.28 33.71 1.24
C SER A 216 -28.82 32.91 0.05
N SER A 217 -28.16 31.80 -0.35
CA SER A 217 -28.53 30.99 -1.51
C SER A 217 -28.65 29.52 -1.18
N TYR A 218 -29.63 28.86 -1.81
CA TYR A 218 -29.71 27.39 -1.82
C TYR A 218 -28.51 26.81 -2.58
N PRO A 219 -27.75 25.85 -2.00
CA PRO A 219 -26.61 25.23 -2.67
C PRO A 219 -27.07 24.27 -3.78
N GLU A 220 -26.57 24.47 -5.00
CA GLU A 220 -26.89 23.62 -6.15
C GLU A 220 -26.04 22.33 -6.20
N ARG A 221 -24.95 22.28 -5.42
CA ARG A 221 -24.02 21.15 -5.43
C ARG A 221 -23.39 20.95 -4.04
N CYS A 222 -23.26 19.67 -3.65
CA CYS A 222 -22.39 19.26 -2.55
C CYS A 222 -21.58 18.03 -3.00
N THR A 223 -20.29 18.03 -2.68
CA THR A 223 -19.35 16.96 -3.04
C THR A 223 -18.81 16.33 -1.75
N LEU A 224 -18.81 15.01 -1.72
CA LEU A 224 -18.27 14.19 -0.63
C LEU A 224 -17.21 13.25 -1.18
N GLN A 225 -16.06 13.16 -0.52
CA GLN A 225 -15.07 12.13 -0.76
C GLN A 225 -15.11 11.11 0.37
N VAL A 226 -15.09 9.84 0.00
CA VAL A 226 -15.31 8.70 0.89
C VAL A 226 -14.21 7.67 0.65
N GLU A 227 -13.71 7.06 1.72
CA GLU A 227 -12.85 5.88 1.66
C GLU A 227 -13.57 4.64 2.18
N ARG A 228 -13.49 3.56 1.42
CA ARG A 228 -13.96 2.21 1.79
C ARG A 228 -12.75 1.28 1.87
N ARG A 229 -12.37 0.86 3.09
CA ARG A 229 -11.36 -0.19 3.31
C ARG A 229 -11.97 -1.56 3.06
N THR A 230 -11.35 -2.34 2.18
CA THR A 230 -11.82 -3.68 1.77
C THR A 230 -10.96 -4.79 2.38
N ILE A 231 -11.54 -5.97 2.47
CA ILE A 231 -10.88 -7.20 2.91
C ILE A 231 -10.86 -8.22 1.75
N PRO A 232 -10.00 -9.25 1.78
CA PRO A 232 -10.03 -10.33 0.79
C PRO A 232 -11.42 -10.93 0.63
N GLY A 233 -11.81 -11.20 -0.63
CA GLY A 233 -13.15 -11.65 -1.00
C GLY A 233 -14.13 -10.54 -1.39
N GLU A 234 -13.86 -9.27 -1.08
CA GLU A 234 -14.63 -8.12 -1.57
C GLU A 234 -14.08 -7.64 -2.92
N THR A 235 -14.96 -7.43 -3.90
CA THR A 235 -14.56 -6.90 -5.21
C THR A 235 -14.95 -5.43 -5.37
N PRO A 236 -14.23 -4.67 -6.21
CA PRO A 236 -14.60 -3.28 -6.48
C PRO A 236 -16.03 -3.11 -6.95
N GLU A 237 -16.52 -4.03 -7.80
CA GLU A 237 -17.87 -4.00 -8.36
C GLU A 237 -18.93 -4.16 -7.28
N GLN A 238 -18.71 -5.07 -6.30
CA GLN A 238 -19.61 -5.25 -5.16
C GLN A 238 -19.64 -4.00 -4.28
N VAL A 239 -18.47 -3.41 -4.01
CA VAL A 239 -18.37 -2.20 -3.18
C VAL A 239 -19.00 -0.98 -3.86
N GLU A 240 -18.84 -0.84 -5.17
CA GLU A 240 -19.53 0.21 -5.93
C GLU A 240 -21.06 0.01 -5.93
N ALA A 241 -21.52 -1.24 -6.04
CA ALA A 241 -22.95 -1.56 -5.99
C ALA A 241 -23.56 -1.16 -4.65
N GLU A 242 -22.87 -1.41 -3.52
CA GLU A 242 -23.35 -1.00 -2.18
C GLU A 242 -23.67 0.51 -2.11
N VAL A 243 -22.80 1.33 -2.70
CA VAL A 243 -23.01 2.80 -2.71
C VAL A 243 -24.08 3.21 -3.70
N ARG A 244 -24.16 2.59 -4.87
CA ARG A 244 -25.22 2.86 -5.87
C ARG A 244 -26.60 2.51 -5.34
N ASP A 245 -26.74 1.33 -4.73
CA ASP A 245 -28.00 0.88 -4.13
C ASP A 245 -28.47 1.85 -3.05
N LEU A 246 -27.55 2.38 -2.24
CA LEU A 246 -27.86 3.43 -1.28
C LEU A 246 -28.44 4.68 -1.96
N LEU A 247 -27.79 5.17 -3.03
CA LEU A 247 -28.26 6.36 -3.74
C LEU A 247 -29.61 6.12 -4.43
N GLU A 248 -29.83 4.94 -4.99
CA GLU A 248 -31.11 4.53 -5.58
C GLU A 248 -32.25 4.46 -4.56
N GLN A 249 -31.98 3.93 -3.35
CA GLN A 249 -32.95 3.93 -2.24
C GLN A 249 -33.33 5.35 -1.81
N LEU A 250 -32.36 6.28 -1.75
CA LEU A 250 -32.63 7.66 -1.43
C LEU A 250 -33.45 8.36 -2.53
N HIS A 251 -33.18 8.08 -3.79
CA HIS A 251 -33.98 8.58 -4.91
C HIS A 251 -35.40 8.02 -4.89
N ALA A 252 -35.56 6.75 -4.60
CA ALA A 252 -36.88 6.12 -4.49
C ALA A 252 -37.74 6.72 -3.35
N ALA A 253 -37.10 7.12 -2.24
CA ALA A 253 -37.75 7.79 -1.12
C ALA A 253 -38.10 9.27 -1.39
N ASP A 254 -37.34 9.92 -2.25
CA ASP A 254 -37.48 11.33 -2.64
C ASP A 254 -37.11 11.52 -4.12
N ALA A 255 -38.12 11.64 -4.97
CA ALA A 255 -37.95 11.82 -6.41
C ALA A 255 -37.14 13.11 -6.80
N THR A 256 -36.97 14.04 -5.84
CA THR A 256 -36.14 15.24 -6.04
C THR A 256 -34.67 15.01 -5.64
N PHE A 257 -34.33 13.84 -5.11
CA PHE A 257 -32.96 13.48 -4.79
C PHE A 257 -32.20 13.10 -6.06
N GLU A 258 -31.15 13.85 -6.35
CA GLU A 258 -30.25 13.56 -7.46
C GLU A 258 -28.82 13.44 -6.93
N ALA A 259 -28.18 12.32 -7.19
CA ALA A 259 -26.77 12.09 -6.82
C ALA A 259 -26.06 11.23 -7.84
N THR A 260 -24.75 11.39 -7.90
CA THR A 260 -23.86 10.55 -8.69
C THR A 260 -22.71 10.05 -7.83
N VAL A 261 -22.23 8.84 -8.10
CA VAL A 261 -21.01 8.29 -7.49
C VAL A 261 -20.00 7.95 -8.57
N ARG A 262 -18.73 8.21 -8.30
CA ARG A 262 -17.60 7.87 -9.17
C ARG A 262 -16.45 7.35 -8.33
N THR A 263 -15.93 6.16 -8.66
CA THR A 263 -14.67 5.67 -8.11
C THR A 263 -13.51 6.50 -8.68
N THR A 264 -12.67 7.03 -7.80
CA THR A 264 -11.51 7.86 -8.17
C THR A 264 -10.20 7.09 -8.11
N LEU A 265 -10.10 6.14 -7.17
CA LEU A 265 -8.97 5.23 -7.04
C LEU A 265 -9.45 3.92 -6.41
N GLN A 266 -8.83 2.82 -6.82
CA GLN A 266 -9.06 1.50 -6.22
C GLN A 266 -7.75 0.73 -6.07
N ARG A 267 -7.65 -0.02 -4.98
CA ARG A 267 -6.56 -0.93 -4.70
C ARG A 267 -7.13 -2.22 -4.10
N ALA A 268 -6.85 -3.33 -4.75
CA ALA A 268 -7.31 -4.64 -4.27
C ALA A 268 -6.68 -4.97 -2.90
N PRO A 269 -7.38 -5.69 -2.03
CA PRO A 269 -6.76 -6.31 -0.86
C PRO A 269 -5.78 -7.40 -1.29
N PHE A 270 -4.94 -7.83 -0.36
CA PHE A 270 -3.96 -8.88 -0.54
C PHE A 270 -4.22 -10.03 0.42
N GLU A 271 -4.05 -11.24 -0.06
CA GLU A 271 -3.96 -12.43 0.75
C GLU A 271 -3.12 -13.51 0.04
N VAL A 272 -2.29 -14.19 0.80
CA VAL A 272 -1.59 -15.42 0.39
C VAL A 272 -1.87 -16.51 1.41
N VAL A 273 -2.07 -17.73 0.96
CA VAL A 273 -2.30 -18.85 1.89
C VAL A 273 -1.07 -19.06 2.78
N PRO A 274 -1.24 -19.24 4.11
CA PRO A 274 -0.12 -19.43 5.01
C PRO A 274 0.81 -20.59 4.64
N ASP A 275 0.27 -21.63 4.00
CA ASP A 275 1.03 -22.80 3.56
C ASP A 275 1.78 -22.57 2.22
N ALA A 276 1.69 -21.40 1.61
CA ALA A 276 2.46 -21.07 0.42
C ALA A 276 3.96 -21.25 0.70
N GLU A 277 4.67 -21.83 -0.27
CA GLU A 277 6.06 -22.23 -0.08
C GLU A 277 6.96 -21.06 0.34
N ILE A 278 6.75 -19.87 -0.24
CA ILE A 278 7.52 -18.68 0.13
C ILE A 278 7.27 -18.29 1.60
N VAL A 279 6.03 -18.36 2.08
CA VAL A 279 5.68 -18.07 3.48
C VAL A 279 6.39 -19.06 4.41
N GLN A 280 6.32 -20.36 4.10
CA GLN A 280 6.96 -21.40 4.89
C GLN A 280 8.49 -21.32 4.84
N THR A 281 9.07 -20.95 3.69
CA THR A 281 10.52 -20.76 3.58
C THR A 281 10.99 -19.58 4.44
N VAL A 282 10.33 -18.42 4.35
CA VAL A 282 10.67 -17.28 5.23
C VAL A 282 10.50 -17.66 6.70
N ARG A 283 9.40 -18.35 7.04
CA ARG A 283 9.11 -18.80 8.41
C ARG A 283 10.22 -19.66 9.00
N ARG A 284 10.75 -20.62 8.26
CA ARG A 284 11.85 -21.48 8.71
C ARG A 284 13.10 -20.69 9.07
N HIS A 285 13.41 -19.65 8.29
CA HIS A 285 14.60 -18.85 8.49
C HIS A 285 14.39 -17.69 9.48
N ALA A 286 13.16 -17.26 9.70
CA ALA A 286 12.82 -16.22 10.66
C ALA A 286 12.70 -16.72 12.12
N THR A 287 12.71 -18.04 12.33
CA THR A 287 12.73 -18.66 13.67
C THR A 287 14.15 -18.55 14.26
N LEU A 288 14.52 -17.32 14.70
CA LEU A 288 15.84 -17.06 15.31
C LEU A 288 15.78 -17.09 16.84
N ASP A 289 14.72 -16.54 17.43
CA ASP A 289 14.47 -16.52 18.89
C ASP A 289 13.12 -17.20 19.16
N ASP A 290 12.05 -16.74 18.52
CA ASP A 290 10.71 -17.33 18.54
C ASP A 290 10.19 -17.49 17.10
N ALA A 291 9.25 -18.43 16.89
CA ALA A 291 8.60 -18.56 15.59
C ALA A 291 7.78 -17.31 15.27
N PRO A 292 7.95 -16.71 14.08
CA PRO A 292 7.21 -15.51 13.72
C PRO A 292 5.71 -15.82 13.65
N GLU A 293 4.90 -14.87 14.13
CA GLU A 293 3.46 -14.94 14.02
C GLU A 293 3.01 -14.66 12.57
N ILE A 294 1.90 -15.28 12.19
CA ILE A 294 1.18 -14.93 10.96
C ILE A 294 0.23 -13.78 11.29
N VAL A 295 0.40 -12.67 10.60
CA VAL A 295 -0.34 -11.44 10.87
C VAL A 295 -1.01 -10.89 9.62
N GLY A 296 -2.00 -10.01 9.83
CA GLY A 296 -2.56 -9.13 8.81
C GLY A 296 -2.18 -7.67 9.06
N ASN A 297 -2.23 -6.85 8.03
CA ASN A 297 -2.00 -5.41 8.14
C ASN A 297 -3.21 -4.62 7.62
N ALA A 298 -3.57 -3.54 8.30
CA ALA A 298 -4.65 -2.66 7.87
C ALA A 298 -4.24 -1.70 6.74
N ALA A 299 -2.94 -1.39 6.61
CA ALA A 299 -2.40 -0.58 5.52
C ALA A 299 -2.34 -1.40 4.22
N TRP A 300 -2.48 -0.72 3.10
CA TRP A 300 -2.26 -1.30 1.78
C TRP A 300 -0.77 -1.26 1.44
N MET A 301 -0.30 -2.21 0.63
CA MET A 301 1.09 -2.36 0.22
C MET A 301 1.17 -2.94 -1.20
N ASP A 302 2.30 -2.78 -1.86
CA ASP A 302 2.58 -3.29 -3.20
C ASP A 302 2.45 -4.83 -3.34
N ALA A 303 2.37 -5.57 -2.23
CA ALA A 303 2.13 -7.01 -2.25
C ALA A 303 0.84 -7.40 -2.99
N ALA A 304 -0.20 -6.53 -2.94
CA ALA A 304 -1.42 -6.74 -3.70
C ALA A 304 -1.19 -6.74 -5.22
N LEU A 305 -0.34 -5.86 -5.73
CA LEU A 305 -0.03 -5.78 -7.17
C LEU A 305 0.78 -6.99 -7.63
N LEU A 306 1.76 -7.41 -6.85
CA LEU A 306 2.58 -8.61 -7.16
C LEU A 306 1.71 -9.87 -7.17
N THR A 307 0.86 -10.03 -6.15
CA THR A 307 -0.06 -11.19 -6.07
C THR A 307 -1.08 -11.18 -7.19
N ALA A 308 -1.65 -10.02 -7.53
CA ALA A 308 -2.57 -9.88 -8.67
C ALA A 308 -1.89 -10.21 -10.02
N ALA A 309 -0.57 -10.03 -10.12
CA ALA A 309 0.23 -10.45 -11.27
C ALA A 309 0.57 -11.95 -11.28
N GLY A 310 0.03 -12.73 -10.32
CA GLY A 310 0.25 -14.17 -10.19
C GLY A 310 1.55 -14.56 -9.50
N ILE A 311 2.18 -13.66 -8.77
CA ILE A 311 3.41 -13.90 -8.01
C ILE A 311 3.06 -14.13 -6.53
N PRO A 312 3.13 -15.35 -5.99
CA PRO A 312 2.91 -15.61 -4.57
C PRO A 312 3.83 -14.73 -3.71
N THR A 313 3.24 -13.89 -2.86
CA THR A 313 3.97 -12.84 -2.15
C THR A 313 3.78 -12.97 -0.64
N VAL A 314 4.82 -12.70 0.13
CA VAL A 314 4.74 -12.50 1.59
C VAL A 314 5.31 -11.12 1.94
N VAL A 315 4.75 -10.46 2.95
CA VAL A 315 5.34 -9.23 3.47
C VAL A 315 6.14 -9.58 4.73
N PHE A 316 7.43 -9.21 4.73
CA PHE A 316 8.34 -9.50 5.85
C PHE A 316 9.46 -8.48 5.90
N GLY A 317 9.49 -7.65 6.92
CA GLY A 317 10.49 -6.61 7.07
C GLY A 317 10.83 -6.27 8.52
N PRO A 318 11.81 -5.38 8.73
CA PRO A 318 12.27 -4.98 10.06
C PRO A 318 11.21 -4.16 10.79
N GLY A 319 11.41 -4.00 12.09
CA GLY A 319 10.56 -3.18 12.95
C GLY A 319 11.12 -1.79 13.21
N GLY A 320 10.33 -1.05 13.93
CA GLY A 320 10.54 0.34 14.30
C GLY A 320 9.23 0.97 14.72
N ALA A 321 9.07 2.26 14.49
CA ALA A 321 7.80 2.95 14.71
C ALA A 321 7.75 4.28 13.95
N GLY A 322 6.52 4.82 13.81
CA GLY A 322 6.30 6.17 13.37
C GLY A 322 6.13 6.33 11.86
N ALA A 323 5.64 5.30 11.14
CA ALA A 323 5.19 5.48 9.76
C ALA A 323 4.25 6.69 9.68
N HIS A 324 4.54 7.62 8.75
CA HIS A 324 3.82 8.89 8.53
C HIS A 324 3.78 9.87 9.73
N ALA A 325 4.40 9.53 10.87
CA ALA A 325 4.43 10.41 12.05
C ALA A 325 5.59 11.41 12.01
N VAL A 326 5.57 12.38 12.93
CA VAL A 326 6.64 13.40 13.06
C VAL A 326 7.91 12.87 13.73
N VAL A 327 7.86 11.69 14.35
CA VAL A 327 9.01 10.95 14.86
C VAL A 327 8.96 9.57 14.24
N GLU A 328 9.99 9.23 13.47
CA GLU A 328 10.11 7.96 12.78
C GLU A 328 11.50 7.36 13.03
N TRP A 329 11.54 6.04 13.30
CA TRP A 329 12.79 5.32 13.50
C TRP A 329 12.66 3.84 13.16
N SER A 330 13.75 3.24 12.70
CA SER A 330 13.87 1.80 12.45
C SER A 330 14.84 1.14 13.44
N ASP A 331 14.57 -0.13 13.78
CA ASP A 331 15.44 -0.94 14.62
C ASP A 331 16.55 -1.61 13.81
N LEU A 332 17.80 -1.19 14.05
CA LEU A 332 18.98 -1.70 13.35
C LEU A 332 19.29 -3.18 13.65
N GLN A 333 18.88 -3.70 14.79
CA GLN A 333 19.04 -5.13 15.07
C GLN A 333 18.04 -5.95 14.27
N GLN A 334 16.78 -5.51 14.21
CA GLN A 334 15.79 -6.15 13.36
C GLN A 334 16.13 -6.05 11.88
N LEU A 335 16.71 -4.93 11.42
CA LEU A 335 17.23 -4.81 10.05
C LEU A 335 18.29 -5.89 9.76
N LYS A 336 19.25 -6.08 10.66
CA LYS A 336 20.29 -7.14 10.52
C LYS A 336 19.67 -8.53 10.48
N LYS A 337 18.71 -8.82 11.39
CA LYS A 337 17.99 -10.10 11.39
C LYS A 337 17.20 -10.30 10.11
N CYS A 338 16.46 -9.30 9.65
CA CYS A 338 15.73 -9.33 8.38
C CYS A 338 16.65 -9.68 7.21
N SER A 339 17.78 -8.96 7.08
CA SER A 339 18.78 -9.24 6.03
C SER A 339 19.28 -10.68 6.08
N ALA A 340 19.57 -11.22 7.26
CA ALA A 340 20.02 -12.61 7.42
C ALA A 340 18.94 -13.63 7.00
N VAL A 341 17.67 -13.38 7.37
CA VAL A 341 16.53 -14.20 6.94
C VAL A 341 16.39 -14.19 5.42
N LEU A 342 16.45 -13.01 4.79
CA LEU A 342 16.38 -12.89 3.33
C LEU A 342 17.50 -13.67 2.65
N VAL A 343 18.74 -13.54 3.12
CA VAL A 343 19.90 -14.26 2.58
C VAL A 343 19.71 -15.78 2.66
N ASN A 344 19.23 -16.30 3.78
CA ASN A 344 18.97 -17.74 3.94
C ASN A 344 17.78 -18.20 3.10
N THR A 345 16.75 -17.37 2.98
CA THR A 345 15.60 -17.63 2.10
C THR A 345 16.04 -17.73 0.63
N LEU A 346 16.90 -16.80 0.16
CA LEU A 346 17.45 -16.87 -1.20
C LEU A 346 18.24 -18.17 -1.44
N ARG A 347 19.08 -18.56 -0.47
CA ARG A 347 19.90 -19.77 -0.57
C ARG A 347 19.05 -21.03 -0.69
N GLU A 348 17.92 -21.12 -0.01
CA GLU A 348 17.01 -22.27 -0.07
C GLU A 348 16.07 -22.21 -1.26
N PHE A 349 15.43 -21.06 -1.47
CA PHE A 349 14.36 -20.93 -2.47
C PHE A 349 14.90 -20.93 -3.90
N CYS A 350 16.07 -20.34 -4.13
CA CYS A 350 16.69 -20.21 -5.45
C CYS A 350 17.75 -21.31 -5.75
N ALA A 351 17.80 -22.38 -4.94
CA ALA A 351 18.74 -23.49 -5.10
C ALA A 351 18.51 -24.30 -6.39
#